data_d9ae88dcf5f95188b8d37398eef68598
#
_entry.id   d9ae88dcf5f95188b8d37398eef68598
#
_cell.length_a   1.000
_cell.length_b   1.000
_cell.length_c   1.000
_cell.angle_alpha   90.00
_cell.angle_beta   90.00
_cell.angle_gamma   90.00
#
_symmetry.space_group_name_H-M   'P 1'
#
loop_
_entity.id
_entity.type
_entity.pdbx_description
1 polymer ?
#
loop_
_entity_poly.entity_id
_entity_poly.type
_entity_poly.pdbx_seq_one_letter_code
_entity_poly.pdbx_strand_id
1 'polypeptide(L)'
;MPINQDTKKFQESITQELNTIKDRVRNLIGNKHWGEEGRYKEVILRNVLKRFLPQNISIGTGFILSEQKNISKQMDIIIYDNTYPIFFQEGDFIITPEHNVKGIIEVKSKITNSDIKTILNKFTLSINEIFKKKQLDTLFLGIFSYEEEVTIESLQEVLKYDYKINHITLGTNRFIKRWRNKDKRNLIGMENLEDNQNDFYNIYNINSLSYSYFISNAIAQICSIKEKGSWVYFPIEGTKEIYKENTVQIILQADLQQIKDDY
;
A
#
# COMPACT_ATOMS: atom_id res chain seq x y z
N MET A 1 -0.81 39.66 5.32
CA MET A 1 0.39 38.94 4.88
C MET A 1 -0.07 37.84 3.95
N PRO A 2 0.54 37.64 2.77
CA PRO A 2 0.20 36.49 1.94
C PRO A 2 0.56 35.21 2.71
N ILE A 3 -0.40 34.30 2.82
CA ILE A 3 -0.18 32.99 3.42
C ILE A 3 0.62 32.19 2.38
N ASN A 4 1.87 31.88 2.67
CA ASN A 4 2.64 31.00 1.84
C ASN A 4 2.05 29.57 1.94
N GLN A 5 1.89 28.91 0.80
CA GLN A 5 1.47 27.52 0.76
C GLN A 5 2.52 26.66 1.49
N ASP A 6 2.05 25.80 2.38
CA ASP A 6 2.88 24.83 3.09
C ASP A 6 2.36 23.40 2.79
N THR A 7 2.90 22.83 1.75
CA THR A 7 2.48 21.51 1.26
C THR A 7 2.80 20.39 2.24
N LYS A 8 3.88 20.54 3.00
CA LYS A 8 4.27 19.57 4.02
C LYS A 8 3.25 19.54 5.15
N LYS A 9 2.87 20.73 5.68
CA LYS A 9 1.83 20.80 6.72
C LYS A 9 0.48 20.29 6.23
N PHE A 10 0.13 20.54 4.97
CA PHE A 10 -1.07 19.99 4.37
C PHE A 10 -1.04 18.44 4.43
N GLN A 11 0.06 17.82 4.05
CA GLN A 11 0.20 16.37 4.07
C GLN A 11 0.28 15.81 5.51
N GLU A 12 0.95 16.49 6.42
CA GLU A 12 0.96 16.14 7.84
C GLU A 12 -0.45 16.15 8.44
N SER A 13 -1.31 17.08 8.00
CA SER A 13 -2.70 17.17 8.48
C SER A 13 -3.53 15.93 8.13
N ILE A 14 -3.25 15.25 7.01
CA ILE A 14 -3.90 13.98 6.64
C ILE A 14 -3.54 12.89 7.66
N THR A 15 -2.27 12.81 8.05
CA THR A 15 -1.82 11.87 9.09
C THR A 15 -2.48 12.18 10.44
N GLN A 16 -2.55 13.46 10.82
CA GLN A 16 -3.20 13.89 12.04
C GLN A 16 -4.70 13.58 12.04
N GLU A 17 -5.38 13.79 10.92
CA GLU A 17 -6.79 13.45 10.78
C GLU A 17 -7.04 11.96 11.00
N LEU A 18 -6.30 11.08 10.31
CA LEU A 18 -6.41 9.64 10.44
C LEU A 18 -6.20 9.19 11.89
N ASN A 19 -5.19 9.70 12.57
CA ASN A 19 -4.91 9.40 13.97
C ASN A 19 -6.02 9.94 14.90
N THR A 20 -6.45 11.18 14.71
CA THR A 20 -7.49 11.79 15.54
C THR A 20 -8.79 11.00 15.46
N ILE A 21 -9.20 10.59 14.26
CA ILE A 21 -10.44 9.82 14.09
C ILE A 21 -10.28 8.41 14.69
N LYS A 22 -9.14 7.75 14.47
CA LYS A 22 -8.80 6.45 15.06
C LYS A 22 -8.90 6.50 16.59
N ASP A 23 -8.26 7.48 17.20
CA ASP A 23 -8.20 7.61 18.66
C ASP A 23 -9.55 8.01 19.27
N ARG A 24 -10.35 8.80 18.54
CA ARG A 24 -11.71 9.16 18.98
C ARG A 24 -12.57 7.94 19.23
N VAL A 25 -12.52 6.95 18.35
CA VAL A 25 -13.30 5.71 18.55
C VAL A 25 -12.72 4.88 19.69
N ARG A 26 -11.39 4.69 19.71
CA ARG A 26 -10.72 3.97 20.80
C ARG A 26 -11.08 4.58 22.18
N ASN A 27 -11.09 5.90 22.28
CA ASN A 27 -11.44 6.61 23.52
C ASN A 27 -12.89 6.39 23.97
N LEU A 28 -13.81 6.12 23.04
CA LEU A 28 -15.20 5.85 23.35
C LEU A 28 -15.49 4.39 23.71
N ILE A 29 -14.93 3.44 22.97
CA ILE A 29 -15.25 2.01 23.15
C ILE A 29 -14.21 1.26 24.01
N GLY A 30 -13.06 1.86 24.28
CA GLY A 30 -11.95 1.23 25.01
C GLY A 30 -11.43 -0.03 24.33
N ASN A 31 -10.82 -0.91 25.12
CA ASN A 31 -10.18 -2.12 24.62
C ASN A 31 -11.12 -3.34 24.54
N LYS A 32 -12.44 -3.16 24.65
CA LYS A 32 -13.37 -4.28 24.78
C LYS A 32 -13.86 -4.87 23.45
N HIS A 33 -13.68 -4.18 22.32
CA HIS A 33 -14.27 -4.53 21.02
C HIS A 33 -13.25 -4.47 19.87
N TRP A 34 -12.19 -5.28 19.94
CA TRP A 34 -11.08 -5.29 18.97
C TRP A 34 -11.50 -5.54 17.52
N GLY A 35 -12.49 -6.40 17.29
CA GLY A 35 -12.97 -6.70 15.93
C GLY A 35 -13.62 -5.48 15.25
N GLU A 36 -14.44 -4.75 16.00
CA GLU A 36 -15.09 -3.52 15.49
C GLU A 36 -14.08 -2.39 15.30
N GLU A 37 -13.05 -2.30 16.14
CA GLU A 37 -11.97 -1.34 15.96
C GLU A 37 -11.21 -1.55 14.63
N GLY A 38 -10.95 -2.81 14.25
CA GLY A 38 -10.34 -3.15 12.96
C GLY A 38 -11.17 -2.66 11.78
N ARG A 39 -12.44 -3.04 11.73
CA ARG A 39 -13.38 -2.60 10.68
C ARG A 39 -13.51 -1.09 10.58
N TYR A 40 -13.54 -0.41 11.72
CA TYR A 40 -13.61 1.04 11.72
C TYR A 40 -12.36 1.70 11.13
N LYS A 41 -11.17 1.16 11.40
CA LYS A 41 -9.91 1.64 10.82
C LYS A 41 -9.87 1.50 9.30
N GLU A 42 -10.42 0.41 8.76
CA GLU A 42 -10.62 0.24 7.31
C GLU A 42 -11.53 1.34 6.75
N VAL A 43 -12.64 1.64 7.42
CA VAL A 43 -13.59 2.70 7.02
C VAL A 43 -12.92 4.07 7.03
N ILE A 44 -12.10 4.39 8.04
CA ILE A 44 -11.38 5.66 8.12
C ILE A 44 -10.48 5.85 6.89
N LEU A 45 -9.62 4.87 6.61
CA LEU A 45 -8.70 4.95 5.47
C LEU A 45 -9.45 5.04 4.14
N ARG A 46 -10.50 4.26 3.98
CA ARG A 46 -11.36 4.27 2.81
C ARG A 46 -12.00 5.63 2.56
N ASN A 47 -12.51 6.27 3.61
CA ASN A 47 -13.12 7.59 3.51
C ASN A 47 -12.12 8.70 3.16
N VAL A 48 -10.89 8.60 3.64
CA VAL A 48 -9.84 9.54 3.26
C VAL A 48 -9.43 9.33 1.79
N LEU A 49 -9.22 8.09 1.36
CA LEU A 49 -8.90 7.78 -0.04
C LEU A 49 -9.98 8.28 -1.01
N LYS A 50 -11.27 8.10 -0.68
CA LYS A 50 -12.40 8.54 -1.52
C LYS A 50 -12.33 10.02 -1.90
N ARG A 51 -11.76 10.88 -1.07
CA ARG A 51 -11.68 12.33 -1.33
C ARG A 51 -10.73 12.69 -2.48
N PHE A 52 -9.78 11.81 -2.76
CA PHE A 52 -8.73 12.06 -3.75
C PHE A 52 -8.95 11.30 -5.07
N LEU A 53 -9.87 10.34 -5.08
CA LEU A 53 -10.13 9.53 -6.26
C LEU A 53 -11.07 10.27 -7.24
N PRO A 54 -10.81 10.17 -8.55
CA PRO A 54 -11.71 10.71 -9.56
C PRO A 54 -13.01 9.92 -9.62
N GLN A 55 -14.06 10.49 -10.24
CA GLN A 55 -15.41 9.93 -10.24
C GLN A 55 -15.53 8.54 -10.89
N ASN A 56 -14.63 8.22 -11.82
CA ASN A 56 -14.60 6.91 -12.48
C ASN A 56 -13.88 5.83 -11.67
N ILE A 57 -13.35 6.15 -10.49
CA ILE A 57 -12.74 5.19 -9.58
C ILE A 57 -13.56 5.12 -8.30
N SER A 58 -13.94 3.93 -7.94
CA SER A 58 -14.68 3.64 -6.70
C SER A 58 -13.88 2.78 -5.74
N ILE A 59 -14.35 2.73 -4.50
CA ILE A 59 -13.68 2.00 -3.43
C ILE A 59 -14.73 1.25 -2.59
N GLY A 60 -14.44 -0.02 -2.30
CA GLY A 60 -15.31 -0.88 -1.51
C GLY A 60 -14.52 -1.89 -0.69
N THR A 61 -15.23 -2.80 -0.05
CA THR A 61 -14.73 -3.99 0.64
C THR A 61 -15.47 -5.21 0.12
N GLY A 62 -14.90 -6.39 0.15
CA GLY A 62 -15.61 -7.61 -0.28
C GLY A 62 -14.74 -8.54 -1.10
N PHE A 63 -15.22 -8.99 -2.25
CA PHE A 63 -14.63 -10.08 -2.99
C PHE A 63 -14.31 -9.72 -4.44
N ILE A 64 -13.28 -10.38 -4.96
CA ILE A 64 -12.86 -10.29 -6.37
C ILE A 64 -13.08 -11.66 -7.00
N LEU A 65 -13.75 -11.70 -8.14
CA LEU A 65 -13.98 -12.92 -8.91
C LEU A 65 -13.08 -12.92 -10.15
N SER A 66 -12.26 -13.96 -10.29
CA SER A 66 -11.38 -14.12 -11.43
C SER A 66 -12.12 -14.70 -12.65
N GLU A 67 -11.52 -14.55 -13.85
CA GLU A 67 -12.02 -15.19 -15.08
C GLU A 67 -12.14 -16.72 -14.96
N GLN A 68 -11.30 -17.34 -14.13
CA GLN A 68 -11.33 -18.77 -13.85
C GLN A 68 -12.38 -19.18 -12.81
N LYS A 69 -13.25 -18.23 -12.40
CA LYS A 69 -14.28 -18.41 -11.38
C LYS A 69 -13.73 -18.66 -9.96
N ASN A 70 -12.46 -18.32 -9.70
CA ASN A 70 -11.93 -18.31 -8.35
C ASN A 70 -12.42 -17.04 -7.65
N ILE A 71 -12.82 -17.17 -6.39
CA ILE A 71 -13.20 -16.05 -5.55
C ILE A 71 -12.09 -15.76 -4.55
N SER A 72 -11.76 -14.49 -4.37
CA SER A 72 -10.77 -14.07 -3.38
C SER A 72 -11.25 -14.33 -1.95
N LYS A 73 -10.33 -14.28 -0.98
CA LYS A 73 -10.72 -13.97 0.39
C LYS A 73 -11.33 -12.57 0.43
N GLN A 74 -12.02 -12.25 1.51
CA GLN A 74 -12.51 -10.89 1.73
C GLN A 74 -11.31 -9.94 1.79
N MET A 75 -11.36 -8.88 0.98
CA MET A 75 -10.37 -7.83 0.92
C MET A 75 -10.85 -6.62 1.72
N ASP A 76 -9.98 -6.03 2.52
CA ASP A 76 -10.31 -4.88 3.38
C ASP A 76 -10.68 -3.67 2.52
N ILE A 77 -9.87 -3.38 1.50
CA ILE A 77 -10.11 -2.29 0.56
C ILE A 77 -9.84 -2.75 -0.87
N ILE A 78 -10.84 -2.59 -1.73
CA ILE A 78 -10.75 -2.79 -3.18
C ILE A 78 -10.98 -1.45 -3.86
N ILE A 79 -10.03 -1.00 -4.68
CA ILE A 79 -10.14 0.19 -5.52
C ILE A 79 -10.36 -0.30 -6.94
N TYR A 80 -11.42 0.17 -7.59
CA TYR A 80 -11.85 -0.36 -8.88
C TYR A 80 -12.37 0.72 -9.83
N ASP A 81 -12.26 0.44 -11.11
CA ASP A 81 -12.83 1.26 -12.19
C ASP A 81 -14.34 1.02 -12.24
N ASN A 82 -15.13 2.06 -12.01
CA ASN A 82 -16.59 1.96 -12.00
C ASN A 82 -17.23 2.30 -13.34
N THR A 83 -16.43 2.50 -14.38
CA THR A 83 -16.96 2.63 -15.75
C THR A 83 -17.46 1.29 -16.31
N TYR A 84 -17.07 0.19 -15.66
CA TYR A 84 -17.51 -1.16 -16.00
C TYR A 84 -18.43 -1.74 -14.93
N PRO A 85 -19.41 -2.60 -15.30
CA PRO A 85 -20.30 -3.24 -14.34
C PRO A 85 -19.55 -4.07 -13.31
N ILE A 86 -20.08 -4.12 -12.10
CA ILE A 86 -19.69 -5.06 -11.05
C ILE A 86 -20.81 -6.09 -10.85
N PHE A 87 -20.48 -7.24 -10.24
CA PHE A 87 -21.47 -8.31 -10.06
C PHE A 87 -22.49 -8.00 -8.98
N PHE A 88 -22.06 -7.33 -7.91
CA PHE A 88 -22.91 -7.00 -6.78
C PHE A 88 -22.38 -5.79 -6.02
N GLN A 89 -23.29 -4.96 -5.52
CA GLN A 89 -22.98 -3.86 -4.59
C GLN A 89 -24.14 -3.61 -3.62
N GLU A 90 -23.81 -3.55 -2.34
CA GLU A 90 -24.72 -3.10 -1.30
C GLU A 90 -23.92 -2.25 -0.29
N GLY A 91 -24.19 -0.97 -0.24
CA GLY A 91 -23.37 -0.01 0.51
C GLY A 91 -21.90 -0.01 0.04
N ASP A 92 -20.99 -0.34 0.95
CA ASP A 92 -19.55 -0.46 0.65
C ASP A 92 -19.14 -1.90 0.29
N PHE A 93 -20.03 -2.89 0.47
CA PHE A 93 -19.74 -4.28 0.11
C PHE A 93 -19.92 -4.51 -1.38
N ILE A 94 -18.92 -5.12 -2.01
CA ILE A 94 -18.90 -5.36 -3.45
C ILE A 94 -18.43 -6.77 -3.81
N ILE A 95 -18.88 -7.25 -4.96
CA ILE A 95 -18.26 -8.36 -5.68
C ILE A 95 -17.94 -7.85 -7.09
N THR A 96 -16.64 -7.77 -7.40
CA THR A 96 -16.15 -7.18 -8.65
C THR A 96 -15.34 -8.17 -9.47
N PRO A 97 -15.36 -8.11 -10.81
CA PRO A 97 -14.44 -8.87 -11.64
C PRO A 97 -13.00 -8.34 -11.49
N GLU A 98 -12.03 -9.23 -11.65
CA GLU A 98 -10.60 -8.92 -11.49
C GLU A 98 -10.12 -7.79 -12.41
N HIS A 99 -10.66 -7.71 -13.63
CA HIS A 99 -10.22 -6.71 -14.61
C HIS A 99 -10.62 -5.26 -14.26
N ASN A 100 -11.62 -5.07 -13.38
CA ASN A 100 -12.00 -3.74 -12.90
C ASN A 100 -11.05 -3.24 -11.80
N VAL A 101 -10.31 -4.14 -11.14
CA VAL A 101 -9.49 -3.79 -9.98
C VAL A 101 -8.29 -2.95 -10.40
N LYS A 102 -8.07 -1.85 -9.70
CA LYS A 102 -6.91 -0.94 -9.84
C LYS A 102 -5.99 -1.03 -8.64
N GLY A 103 -6.49 -1.42 -7.48
CA GLY A 103 -5.68 -1.58 -6.28
C GLY A 103 -6.37 -2.35 -5.17
N ILE A 104 -5.55 -2.93 -4.30
CA ILE A 104 -5.98 -3.65 -3.12
C ILE A 104 -5.12 -3.20 -1.95
N ILE A 105 -5.76 -2.94 -0.82
CA ILE A 105 -5.06 -2.54 0.40
C ILE A 105 -5.53 -3.44 1.55
N GLU A 106 -4.58 -4.06 2.21
CA GLU A 106 -4.76 -4.75 3.49
C GLU A 106 -4.52 -3.75 4.62
N VAL A 107 -5.43 -3.68 5.58
CA VAL A 107 -5.37 -2.74 6.70
C VAL A 107 -5.11 -3.48 7.99
N LYS A 108 -4.18 -2.98 8.79
CA LYS A 108 -3.85 -3.54 10.10
C LYS A 108 -3.90 -2.46 11.17
N SER A 109 -4.43 -2.81 12.32
CA SER A 109 -4.37 -1.95 13.50
C SER A 109 -2.95 -1.75 13.96
N LYS A 110 -2.18 -2.84 14.02
CA LYS A 110 -0.78 -2.89 14.42
C LYS A 110 -0.08 -4.05 13.74
N ILE A 111 1.18 -3.88 13.40
CA ILE A 111 2.07 -4.93 12.90
C ILE A 111 3.28 -5.03 13.83
N THR A 112 3.67 -6.26 14.18
CA THR A 112 4.82 -6.56 15.04
C THR A 112 5.87 -7.40 14.30
N ASN A 113 7.05 -7.59 14.90
CA ASN A 113 8.09 -8.48 14.35
C ASN A 113 7.60 -9.91 14.13
N SER A 114 6.72 -10.41 15.00
CA SER A 114 6.24 -11.79 14.96
C SER A 114 5.24 -12.05 13.84
N ASP A 115 4.51 -11.06 13.39
CA ASP A 115 3.40 -11.26 12.46
C ASP A 115 3.63 -10.69 11.05
N ILE A 116 4.62 -9.80 10.87
CA ILE A 116 4.87 -9.15 9.58
C ILE A 116 5.07 -10.16 8.43
N LYS A 117 5.90 -11.18 8.62
CA LYS A 117 6.14 -12.22 7.60
C LYS A 117 4.83 -12.94 7.22
N THR A 118 4.03 -13.28 8.22
CA THR A 118 2.75 -13.96 8.02
C THR A 118 1.74 -13.09 7.27
N ILE A 119 1.68 -11.79 7.59
CA ILE A 119 0.81 -10.83 6.91
C ILE A 119 1.21 -10.69 5.44
N LEU A 120 2.49 -10.48 5.15
CA LEU A 120 3.01 -10.36 3.78
C LEU A 120 2.71 -11.62 2.97
N ASN A 121 2.97 -12.80 3.52
CA ASN A 121 2.69 -14.08 2.87
C ASN A 121 1.20 -14.27 2.58
N LYS A 122 0.33 -14.08 3.57
CA LYS A 122 -1.13 -14.26 3.41
C LYS A 122 -1.71 -13.33 2.36
N PHE A 123 -1.28 -12.07 2.35
CA PHE A 123 -1.74 -11.09 1.36
C PHE A 123 -1.26 -11.49 -0.04
N THR A 124 0.01 -11.84 -0.19
CA THR A 124 0.59 -12.29 -1.47
C THR A 124 -0.11 -13.53 -2.02
N LEU A 125 -0.37 -14.54 -1.18
CA LEU A 125 -1.09 -15.74 -1.59
C LEU A 125 -2.50 -15.39 -2.08
N SER A 126 -3.25 -14.57 -1.34
CA SER A 126 -4.61 -14.17 -1.72
C SER A 126 -4.66 -13.44 -3.07
N ILE A 127 -3.63 -12.64 -3.37
CA ILE A 127 -3.54 -11.93 -4.65
C ILE A 127 -3.19 -12.89 -5.79
N ASN A 128 -2.22 -13.79 -5.57
CA ASN A 128 -1.77 -14.74 -6.59
C ASN A 128 -2.84 -15.78 -6.97
N GLU A 129 -3.81 -16.06 -6.09
CA GLU A 129 -4.96 -16.91 -6.39
C GLU A 129 -5.92 -16.29 -7.43
N ILE A 130 -5.94 -14.95 -7.52
CA ILE A 130 -6.89 -14.21 -8.35
C ILE A 130 -6.21 -13.66 -9.62
N PHE A 131 -5.03 -13.04 -9.49
CA PHE A 131 -4.41 -12.31 -10.58
C PHE A 131 -3.25 -13.06 -11.22
N LYS A 132 -3.19 -13.03 -12.55
CA LYS A 132 -2.01 -13.48 -13.29
C LYS A 132 -0.82 -12.54 -13.04
N LYS A 133 0.40 -13.06 -13.09
CA LYS A 133 1.64 -12.30 -12.83
C LYS A 133 1.72 -10.97 -13.59
N LYS A 134 1.28 -10.93 -14.87
CA LYS A 134 1.30 -9.72 -15.70
C LYS A 134 0.37 -8.62 -15.19
N GLN A 135 -0.76 -8.98 -14.58
CA GLN A 135 -1.72 -8.04 -14.03
C GLN A 135 -1.19 -7.40 -12.74
N LEU A 136 -0.49 -8.17 -11.90
CA LEU A 136 0.07 -7.70 -10.63
C LEU A 136 1.01 -6.50 -10.79
N ASP A 137 1.71 -6.41 -11.92
CA ASP A 137 2.63 -5.30 -12.20
C ASP A 137 1.92 -3.95 -12.38
N THR A 138 0.63 -3.95 -12.67
CA THR A 138 -0.17 -2.73 -12.90
C THR A 138 -1.00 -2.33 -11.68
N LEU A 139 -1.26 -3.24 -10.76
CA LEU A 139 -2.08 -3.01 -9.59
C LEU A 139 -1.33 -2.23 -8.50
N PHE A 140 -2.06 -1.36 -7.80
CA PHE A 140 -1.60 -0.86 -6.52
C PHE A 140 -1.86 -1.91 -5.44
N LEU A 141 -0.79 -2.47 -4.88
CA LEU A 141 -0.85 -3.49 -3.84
C LEU A 141 -0.20 -2.92 -2.57
N GLY A 142 -1.02 -2.64 -1.56
CA GLY A 142 -0.57 -1.95 -0.37
C GLY A 142 -0.92 -2.65 0.94
N ILE A 143 -0.05 -2.44 1.95
CA ILE A 143 -0.35 -2.75 3.34
C ILE A 143 -0.29 -1.46 4.13
N PHE A 144 -1.36 -1.18 4.87
CA PHE A 144 -1.48 0.01 5.71
C PHE A 144 -1.63 -0.40 7.17
N SER A 145 -0.62 -0.09 8.00
CA SER A 145 -0.69 -0.29 9.44
C SER A 145 -0.71 1.03 10.19
N TYR A 146 -1.68 1.19 11.07
CA TYR A 146 -1.81 2.39 11.91
C TYR A 146 -0.74 2.48 12.99
N GLU A 147 -0.29 1.33 13.48
CA GLU A 147 0.73 1.24 14.52
C GLU A 147 1.73 0.14 14.14
N GLU A 148 2.95 0.23 14.67
CA GLU A 148 3.97 -0.78 14.42
C GLU A 148 4.92 -0.97 15.60
N GLU A 149 5.42 -2.21 15.72
CA GLU A 149 6.54 -2.61 16.57
C GLU A 149 7.43 -3.55 15.75
N VAL A 150 8.01 -2.99 14.67
CA VAL A 150 8.86 -3.74 13.74
C VAL A 150 10.23 -3.11 13.66
N THR A 151 11.27 -3.91 13.88
CA THR A 151 12.66 -3.46 13.78
C THR A 151 13.15 -3.45 12.34
N ILE A 152 14.22 -2.69 12.06
CA ILE A 152 14.84 -2.64 10.73
C ILE A 152 15.38 -4.00 10.32
N GLU A 153 15.99 -4.73 11.26
CA GLU A 153 16.54 -6.07 11.04
C GLU A 153 15.43 -7.05 10.61
N SER A 154 14.28 -6.99 11.27
CA SER A 154 13.12 -7.79 10.92
C SER A 154 12.60 -7.48 9.52
N LEU A 155 12.58 -6.18 9.15
CA LEU A 155 12.21 -5.75 7.81
C LEU A 155 13.21 -6.23 6.75
N GLN A 156 14.50 -6.11 7.02
CA GLN A 156 15.54 -6.60 6.12
C GLN A 156 15.41 -8.09 5.86
N GLU A 157 15.12 -8.87 6.90
CA GLU A 157 14.96 -10.32 6.79
C GLU A 157 13.74 -10.71 5.96
N VAL A 158 12.60 -10.05 6.14
CA VAL A 158 11.38 -10.42 5.42
C VAL A 158 11.31 -9.83 4.01
N LEU A 159 11.76 -8.58 3.80
CA LEU A 159 11.61 -7.89 2.51
C LEU A 159 12.57 -8.38 1.42
N LYS A 160 13.52 -9.25 1.72
CA LYS A 160 14.32 -9.93 0.70
C LYS A 160 13.51 -10.87 -0.21
N TYR A 161 12.29 -11.22 0.17
CA TYR A 161 11.39 -12.05 -0.64
C TYR A 161 10.46 -11.19 -1.50
N ASP A 162 10.07 -11.72 -2.67
CA ASP A 162 9.20 -11.02 -3.62
C ASP A 162 7.73 -11.21 -3.31
N TYR A 163 7.18 -10.31 -2.49
CA TYR A 163 5.76 -10.30 -2.14
C TYR A 163 4.86 -9.60 -3.17
N LYS A 164 5.40 -9.01 -4.23
CA LYS A 164 4.66 -8.18 -5.19
C LYS A 164 3.99 -6.92 -4.59
N ILE A 165 4.10 -6.69 -3.30
CA ILE A 165 3.52 -5.54 -2.61
C ILE A 165 4.34 -4.30 -2.98
N ASN A 166 3.68 -3.26 -3.48
CA ASN A 166 4.39 -2.06 -3.93
C ASN A 166 4.65 -1.08 -2.79
N HIS A 167 3.72 -0.95 -1.84
CA HIS A 167 3.79 0.06 -0.80
C HIS A 167 3.36 -0.51 0.55
N ILE A 168 4.14 -0.21 1.59
CA ILE A 168 3.81 -0.58 2.96
C ILE A 168 3.98 0.66 3.83
N THR A 169 2.99 0.93 4.67
CA THR A 169 3.06 1.96 5.71
C THR A 169 3.01 1.28 7.06
N LEU A 170 3.97 1.59 7.90
CA LEU A 170 4.08 1.09 9.27
C LEU A 170 4.09 2.28 10.24
N GLY A 171 2.95 2.52 10.88
CA GLY A 171 2.76 3.70 11.71
C GLY A 171 2.92 5.02 10.93
N THR A 172 3.05 6.12 11.65
CA THR A 172 3.10 7.46 11.06
C THR A 172 4.41 7.80 10.37
N ASN A 173 5.48 7.07 10.68
CA ASN A 173 6.84 7.48 10.30
C ASN A 173 7.46 6.60 9.23
N ARG A 174 7.15 5.31 9.21
CA ARG A 174 7.85 4.39 8.32
C ARG A 174 7.06 4.10 7.06
N PHE A 175 7.67 4.38 5.92
CA PHE A 175 7.14 4.12 4.59
C PHE A 175 8.11 3.23 3.82
N ILE A 176 7.60 2.18 3.18
CA ILE A 176 8.37 1.22 2.41
C ILE A 176 7.82 1.20 1.00
N LYS A 177 8.72 1.33 0.02
CA LYS A 177 8.34 1.30 -1.40
C LYS A 177 9.19 0.28 -2.14
N ARG A 178 8.49 -0.56 -2.92
CA ARG A 178 9.14 -1.41 -3.91
C ARG A 178 9.52 -0.59 -5.14
N TRP A 179 10.74 -0.76 -5.59
CA TRP A 179 11.25 -0.21 -6.82
C TRP A 179 11.55 -1.34 -7.78
N ARG A 180 11.02 -1.25 -8.99
CA ARG A 180 11.38 -2.15 -10.08
C ARG A 180 12.60 -1.58 -10.79
N ASN A 181 13.53 -2.43 -11.16
CA ASN A 181 14.75 -2.00 -11.85
C ASN A 181 14.42 -1.19 -13.12
N LYS A 182 13.42 -1.63 -13.90
CA LYS A 182 12.94 -0.90 -15.07
C LYS A 182 12.45 0.53 -14.80
N ASP A 183 11.91 0.79 -13.60
CA ASP A 183 11.37 2.11 -13.24
C ASP A 183 12.49 3.09 -12.87
N LYS A 184 13.61 2.57 -12.35
CA LYS A 184 14.80 3.36 -11.99
C LYS A 184 15.46 4.01 -13.22
N ARG A 185 15.52 3.30 -14.33
CA ARG A 185 16.10 3.81 -15.59
C ARG A 185 15.39 5.07 -16.08
N ASN A 186 14.07 5.14 -15.91
CA ASN A 186 13.26 6.26 -16.36
C ASN A 186 13.35 7.51 -15.47
N LEU A 187 13.73 7.33 -14.19
CA LEU A 187 13.73 8.42 -13.19
C LEU A 187 15.06 9.17 -13.10
N ILE A 188 16.17 8.51 -13.38
CA ILE A 188 17.52 9.04 -13.06
C ILE A 188 18.34 9.34 -14.33
N GLY A 189 17.85 9.01 -15.53
CA GLY A 189 18.63 9.19 -16.77
C GLY A 189 19.92 8.35 -16.79
N MET A 190 20.02 7.31 -15.97
CA MET A 190 21.17 6.41 -15.92
C MET A 190 20.99 5.28 -16.94
N GLU A 191 21.46 5.51 -18.15
CA GLU A 191 21.46 4.52 -19.23
C GLU A 191 22.40 3.31 -18.99
N ASN A 192 23.28 3.40 -17.98
CA ASN A 192 24.35 2.44 -17.73
C ASN A 192 24.17 1.52 -16.52
N LEU A 193 22.95 1.30 -16.04
CA LEU A 193 22.72 0.27 -15.02
C LEU A 193 22.68 -1.11 -15.69
N GLU A 194 23.53 -2.03 -15.22
CA GLU A 194 23.55 -3.42 -15.69
C GLU A 194 22.16 -4.05 -15.65
N ASP A 195 21.80 -4.83 -16.67
CA ASP A 195 20.48 -5.46 -16.83
C ASP A 195 20.11 -6.47 -15.74
N ASN A 196 21.07 -6.83 -14.89
CA ASN A 196 20.96 -7.89 -13.89
C ASN A 196 20.58 -7.42 -12.48
N GLN A 197 20.20 -6.16 -12.29
CA GLN A 197 19.78 -5.72 -10.94
C GLN A 197 18.33 -6.13 -10.65
N ASN A 198 18.14 -6.84 -9.53
CA ASN A 198 16.85 -7.25 -9.03
C ASN A 198 16.01 -6.03 -8.57
N ASP A 199 14.69 -6.22 -8.51
CA ASP A 199 13.81 -5.30 -7.79
C ASP A 199 14.28 -5.18 -6.33
N PHE A 200 13.92 -4.08 -5.65
CA PHE A 200 14.32 -3.84 -4.27
C PHE A 200 13.27 -3.04 -3.52
N TYR A 201 13.32 -3.10 -2.20
CA TYR A 201 12.56 -2.24 -1.30
C TYR A 201 13.46 -1.16 -0.71
N ASN A 202 13.00 0.08 -0.73
CA ASN A 202 13.57 1.15 0.09
C ASN A 202 12.69 1.38 1.32
N ILE A 203 13.33 1.48 2.48
CA ILE A 203 12.73 1.78 3.76
C ILE A 203 13.05 3.24 4.10
N TYR A 204 12.03 4.03 4.37
CA TYR A 204 12.16 5.46 4.67
C TYR A 204 11.57 5.77 6.04
N ASN A 205 12.22 6.67 6.79
CA ASN A 205 11.67 7.28 7.99
C ASN A 205 11.34 8.74 7.69
N ILE A 206 10.08 9.03 7.49
CA ILE A 206 9.59 10.31 6.95
C ILE A 206 8.69 11.09 7.89
N ASN A 207 8.92 10.96 9.19
CA ASN A 207 8.27 11.71 10.27
C ASN A 207 6.85 12.23 9.94
N SER A 208 5.83 11.55 10.44
CA SER A 208 4.41 11.92 10.29
C SER A 208 3.90 12.06 8.84
N LEU A 209 4.67 11.62 7.83
CA LEU A 209 4.29 11.69 6.42
C LEU A 209 4.01 10.32 5.80
N SER A 210 4.19 9.22 6.53
CA SER A 210 4.06 7.86 5.99
C SER A 210 2.68 7.60 5.38
N TYR A 211 1.61 8.01 6.05
CA TYR A 211 0.24 7.85 5.55
C TYR A 211 0.00 8.68 4.28
N SER A 212 0.46 9.91 4.27
CA SER A 212 0.32 10.79 3.12
C SER A 212 1.08 10.29 1.90
N TYR A 213 2.30 9.76 2.12
CA TYR A 213 3.07 9.13 1.04
C TYR A 213 2.39 7.88 0.50
N PHE A 214 1.81 7.06 1.37
CA PHE A 214 1.03 5.90 0.95
C PHE A 214 -0.16 6.30 0.08
N ILE A 215 -0.97 7.25 0.56
CA ILE A 215 -2.15 7.76 -0.15
C ILE A 215 -1.74 8.40 -1.48
N SER A 216 -0.72 9.27 -1.48
CA SER A 216 -0.25 9.95 -2.69
C SER A 216 0.27 8.97 -3.74
N ASN A 217 1.03 7.95 -3.33
CA ASN A 217 1.51 6.92 -4.26
C ASN A 217 0.36 6.05 -4.79
N ALA A 218 -0.65 5.75 -3.94
CA ALA A 218 -1.85 5.03 -4.38
C ALA A 218 -2.57 5.82 -5.48
N ILE A 219 -2.85 7.09 -5.25
CA ILE A 219 -3.52 7.96 -6.21
C ILE A 219 -2.71 8.09 -7.49
N ALA A 220 -1.41 8.35 -7.39
CA ALA A 220 -0.52 8.51 -8.55
C ALA A 220 -0.50 7.26 -9.44
N GLN A 221 -0.46 6.07 -8.85
CA GLN A 221 -0.45 4.81 -9.59
C GLN A 221 -1.82 4.47 -10.16
N ILE A 222 -2.89 4.60 -9.37
CA ILE A 222 -4.26 4.26 -9.78
C ILE A 222 -4.77 5.18 -10.89
N CYS A 223 -4.49 6.48 -10.77
CA CYS A 223 -4.87 7.48 -11.76
C CYS A 223 -3.88 7.61 -12.91
N SER A 224 -2.80 6.82 -12.93
CA SER A 224 -1.75 6.85 -13.97
C SER A 224 -1.19 8.26 -14.19
N ILE A 225 -0.99 9.01 -13.12
CA ILE A 225 -0.50 10.39 -13.19
C ILE A 225 0.94 10.39 -13.71
N LYS A 226 1.13 11.02 -14.86
CA LYS A 226 2.43 11.11 -15.53
C LYS A 226 3.17 12.42 -15.26
N GLU A 227 2.48 13.43 -14.77
CA GLU A 227 3.06 14.75 -14.52
C GLU A 227 4.01 14.69 -13.32
N LYS A 228 5.26 15.05 -13.59
CA LYS A 228 6.28 15.21 -12.54
C LYS A 228 6.06 16.57 -11.87
N GLY A 229 6.14 16.60 -10.54
CA GLY A 229 6.16 17.86 -9.79
C GLY A 229 4.82 18.31 -9.24
N SER A 230 3.77 17.51 -9.32
CA SER A 230 2.54 17.81 -8.57
C SER A 230 2.80 17.63 -7.08
N TRP A 231 3.01 18.71 -6.38
CA TRP A 231 3.27 18.75 -4.93
C TRP A 231 2.17 18.08 -4.08
N VAL A 232 0.97 17.98 -4.61
CA VAL A 232 -0.14 17.28 -3.94
C VAL A 232 0.18 15.79 -3.75
N TYR A 233 0.92 15.20 -4.68
CA TYR A 233 1.25 13.78 -4.66
C TYR A 233 2.62 13.48 -4.07
N PHE A 234 3.50 14.47 -4.00
CA PHE A 234 4.87 14.34 -3.48
C PHE A 234 5.18 15.52 -2.56
N PRO A 235 4.82 15.42 -1.27
CA PRO A 235 4.86 16.55 -0.34
C PRO A 235 6.27 17.01 0.03
N ILE A 236 7.30 16.23 -0.27
CA ILE A 236 8.70 16.61 -0.05
C ILE A 236 9.30 16.93 -1.40
N GLU A 237 9.60 18.20 -1.62
CA GLU A 237 10.31 18.65 -2.80
C GLU A 237 11.72 18.06 -2.84
N GLY A 238 12.16 17.70 -4.03
CA GLY A 238 13.45 17.09 -4.26
C GLY A 238 13.40 15.59 -4.06
N THR A 239 13.40 15.10 -2.85
CA THR A 239 13.38 13.64 -2.68
C THR A 239 13.19 13.18 -1.23
N LYS A 240 12.39 12.13 -1.05
CA LYS A 240 12.36 11.36 0.18
C LYS A 240 13.64 10.52 0.39
N GLU A 241 14.52 10.44 -0.61
CA GLU A 241 15.74 9.63 -0.54
C GLU A 241 16.70 10.08 0.57
N ILE A 242 16.63 11.35 1.00
CA ILE A 242 17.39 11.84 2.16
C ILE A 242 16.94 11.21 3.48
N TYR A 243 15.72 10.65 3.51
CA TYR A 243 15.13 9.97 4.68
C TYR A 243 15.19 8.45 4.56
N LYS A 244 15.92 7.94 3.57
CA LYS A 244 16.09 6.51 3.38
C LYS A 244 16.99 5.93 4.46
N GLU A 245 16.44 4.98 5.22
CA GLU A 245 17.19 4.25 6.25
C GLU A 245 17.90 3.02 5.68
N ASN A 246 17.24 2.34 4.72
CA ASN A 246 17.77 1.09 4.19
C ASN A 246 17.26 0.77 2.78
N THR A 247 18.00 -0.10 2.09
CA THR A 247 17.63 -0.72 0.82
C THR A 247 17.76 -2.23 0.94
N VAL A 248 16.72 -2.98 0.62
CA VAL A 248 16.70 -4.44 0.65
C VAL A 248 16.52 -4.98 -0.76
N GLN A 249 17.53 -5.68 -1.27
CA GLN A 249 17.46 -6.36 -2.57
C GLN A 249 16.52 -7.56 -2.50
N ILE A 250 15.68 -7.73 -3.52
CA ILE A 250 14.79 -8.89 -3.63
C ILE A 250 15.56 -10.03 -4.27
N ILE A 251 15.59 -11.18 -3.61
CA ILE A 251 16.22 -12.40 -4.11
C ILE A 251 15.29 -13.03 -5.17
N LEU A 252 15.82 -13.38 -6.33
CA LEU A 252 15.03 -14.00 -7.39
C LEU A 252 14.63 -15.44 -7.00
N GLN A 253 13.44 -15.85 -7.42
CA GLN A 253 12.75 -17.09 -7.03
C GLN A 253 13.49 -18.41 -7.33
N ALA A 254 14.61 -18.43 -8.02
CA ALA A 254 15.40 -19.64 -8.20
C ALA A 254 15.85 -20.26 -6.86
N ASP A 255 16.01 -19.43 -5.83
CA ASP A 255 16.45 -19.86 -4.49
C ASP A 255 15.28 -20.21 -3.54
N LEU A 256 14.03 -19.95 -3.92
CA LEU A 256 12.86 -20.21 -3.07
C LEU A 256 12.41 -21.68 -3.07
N GLN A 257 12.89 -22.50 -3.98
CA GLN A 257 12.63 -23.94 -3.96
C GLN A 257 13.32 -24.62 -2.79
N GLN A 258 14.45 -24.08 -2.32
CA GLN A 258 15.14 -24.57 -1.13
C GLN A 258 14.41 -24.24 0.19
N ILE A 259 13.52 -23.25 0.18
CA ILE A 259 12.79 -22.82 1.39
C ILE A 259 11.52 -23.64 1.63
N LYS A 260 11.03 -24.38 0.62
CA LYS A 260 9.87 -25.27 0.77
C LYS A 260 10.21 -26.58 1.48
N ASP A 261 11.48 -26.95 1.49
CA ASP A 261 11.94 -28.20 2.10
C ASP A 261 12.30 -28.06 3.60
N ASP A 262 12.25 -26.83 4.13
CA ASP A 262 12.53 -26.52 5.54
C ASP A 262 11.26 -26.24 6.39
N TYR A 263 10.05 -26.62 5.87
CA TYR A 263 8.80 -26.49 6.63
C TYR A 263 7.97 -27.76 6.59
#